data_caa15ccee17f312806c1ee00633a3547
#
_entry.id   caa15ccee17f312806c1ee00633a3547
#
_cell.length_a   1.000
_cell.length_b   1.000
_cell.length_c   1.000
_cell.angle_alpha   90.00
_cell.angle_beta   90.00
_cell.angle_gamma   90.00
#
_symmetry.space_group_name_H-M   'P 1'
#
loop_
_entity.id
_entity.type
_entity.pdbx_description
1 polymer ?
#
loop_
_entity_poly.entity_id
_entity_poly.type
_entity_poly.pdbx_seq_one_letter_code
_entity_poly.pdbx_strand_id
1 'polypeptide(L)'
;RNFEEEINKLKYYDILTDTPNRKLFISTLENEIVKAKENYKQIKHAVLFIDLDDFKEINDTLGHNYGDELLINVANLIKATIADGDILSRVGGDEFFILMRSIKEYSEISELCVKLQSLLNCAIRIDDKHVYTSASIGITIFPNDGCDTNLLLKNADTAMYSAKNNGKARYSFFNENMSNIIVRRAEIEKGLRNALANNEFEMYYQPQIDIINNKLKGFEALLRWNSAKLGRVSPAEFIPVAEKSGLIVSIGDWI
;
A
#
# COMPACT_ATOMS: atom_id res chain seq x y z
N ARG A 1 -39.55 -9.79 11.14
CA ARG A 1 -38.92 -8.57 10.58
C ARG A 1 -37.53 -8.31 11.20
N ASN A 2 -37.38 -8.36 12.52
CA ASN A 2 -36.10 -8.09 13.22
C ASN A 2 -35.00 -9.09 12.85
N PHE A 3 -35.31 -10.38 12.71
CA PHE A 3 -34.31 -11.43 12.50
C PHE A 3 -33.73 -11.44 11.08
N GLU A 4 -34.53 -11.11 10.07
CA GLU A 4 -34.05 -11.00 8.68
C GLU A 4 -33.19 -9.75 8.48
N GLU A 5 -33.50 -8.65 9.13
CA GLU A 5 -32.71 -7.43 9.11
C GLU A 5 -31.35 -7.65 9.78
N GLU A 6 -31.33 -8.39 10.89
CA GLU A 6 -30.10 -8.74 11.61
C GLU A 6 -29.20 -9.68 10.83
N ILE A 7 -29.78 -10.71 10.17
CA ILE A 7 -29.06 -11.60 9.25
C ILE A 7 -28.48 -10.82 8.06
N ASN A 8 -29.26 -9.91 7.47
CA ASN A 8 -28.77 -9.07 6.38
C ASN A 8 -27.63 -8.14 6.82
N LYS A 9 -27.73 -7.59 8.03
CA LYS A 9 -26.66 -6.75 8.59
C LYS A 9 -25.37 -7.56 8.76
N LEU A 10 -25.42 -8.74 9.37
CA LEU A 10 -24.28 -9.64 9.52
C LEU A 10 -23.68 -10.12 8.19
N LYS A 11 -24.52 -10.25 7.15
CA LYS A 11 -24.09 -10.73 5.83
C LYS A 11 -23.36 -9.68 5.01
N TYR A 12 -23.68 -8.40 5.20
CA TYR A 12 -23.25 -7.33 4.29
C TYR A 12 -22.50 -6.18 4.97
N TYR A 13 -22.43 -6.15 6.32
CA TYR A 13 -21.75 -5.10 7.06
C TYR A 13 -20.66 -5.69 7.97
N ASP A 14 -19.64 -4.87 8.23
CA ASP A 14 -18.62 -5.15 9.23
C ASP A 14 -19.19 -4.85 10.63
N ILE A 15 -19.06 -5.80 11.55
CA ILE A 15 -19.68 -5.71 12.89
C ILE A 15 -19.02 -4.62 13.73
N LEU A 16 -17.72 -4.39 13.57
CA LEU A 16 -16.98 -3.44 14.38
C LEU A 16 -17.26 -1.99 13.97
N THR A 17 -17.19 -1.70 12.67
CA THR A 17 -17.25 -0.33 12.15
C THR A 17 -18.62 0.08 11.61
N ASP A 18 -19.55 -0.87 11.52
CA ASP A 18 -20.88 -0.68 10.91
C ASP A 18 -20.83 -0.09 9.48
N THR A 19 -19.74 -0.39 8.77
CA THR A 19 -19.57 -0.06 7.35
C THR A 19 -19.90 -1.27 6.48
N PRO A 20 -20.26 -1.12 5.20
CA PRO A 20 -20.27 -2.20 4.24
C PRO A 20 -19.05 -3.11 4.36
N ASN A 21 -19.25 -4.42 4.29
CA ASN A 21 -18.14 -5.38 4.27
C ASN A 21 -17.66 -5.63 2.83
N ARG A 22 -16.60 -6.43 2.67
CA ARG A 22 -16.03 -6.79 1.37
C ARG A 22 -17.07 -7.31 0.38
N LYS A 23 -18.04 -8.10 0.85
CA LYS A 23 -19.07 -8.71 -0.02
C LYS A 23 -19.99 -7.66 -0.61
N LEU A 24 -20.47 -6.73 0.20
CA LEU A 24 -21.33 -5.65 -0.26
C LEU A 24 -20.56 -4.71 -1.19
N PHE A 25 -19.31 -4.41 -0.89
CA PHE A 25 -18.45 -3.58 -1.74
C PHE A 25 -18.30 -4.19 -3.15
N ILE A 26 -17.91 -5.47 -3.23
CA ILE A 26 -17.72 -6.17 -4.50
C ILE A 26 -19.01 -6.15 -5.33
N SER A 27 -20.14 -6.55 -4.73
CA SER A 27 -21.41 -6.56 -5.46
C SER A 27 -21.83 -5.18 -5.96
N THR A 28 -21.52 -4.13 -5.19
CA THR A 28 -21.80 -2.76 -5.61
C THR A 28 -20.88 -2.31 -6.72
N LEU A 29 -19.58 -2.59 -6.62
CA LEU A 29 -18.62 -2.27 -7.69
C LEU A 29 -18.98 -2.98 -9.00
N GLU A 30 -19.35 -4.26 -8.96
CA GLU A 30 -19.83 -5.02 -10.11
C GLU A 30 -21.03 -4.35 -10.76
N ASN A 31 -22.02 -3.93 -9.98
CA ASN A 31 -23.19 -3.23 -10.48
C ASN A 31 -22.83 -1.89 -11.15
N GLU A 32 -21.92 -1.11 -10.57
CA GLU A 32 -21.48 0.15 -11.17
C GLU A 32 -20.70 -0.08 -12.47
N ILE A 33 -19.86 -1.13 -12.54
CA ILE A 33 -19.17 -1.52 -13.77
C ILE A 33 -20.15 -1.90 -14.87
N VAL A 34 -21.20 -2.68 -14.56
CA VAL A 34 -22.26 -3.06 -15.53
C VAL A 34 -22.98 -1.80 -16.02
N LYS A 35 -23.45 -0.94 -15.12
CA LYS A 35 -24.13 0.31 -15.48
C LYS A 35 -23.28 1.23 -16.36
N ALA A 36 -21.98 1.33 -16.07
CA ALA A 36 -21.06 2.15 -16.84
C ALA A 36 -20.84 1.59 -18.27
N LYS A 37 -20.84 0.26 -18.43
CA LYS A 37 -20.76 -0.40 -19.75
C LYS A 37 -22.03 -0.22 -20.59
N GLU A 38 -23.18 -0.20 -19.95
CA GLU A 38 -24.47 -0.01 -20.63
C GLU A 38 -24.73 1.45 -21.03
N ASN A 39 -24.25 2.38 -20.21
CA ASN A 39 -24.33 3.81 -20.51
C ASN A 39 -23.15 4.23 -21.37
N TYR A 40 -23.39 4.58 -22.65
CA TYR A 40 -22.37 5.11 -23.58
C TYR A 40 -21.68 6.41 -23.13
N LYS A 41 -22.01 6.94 -21.95
CA LYS A 41 -21.28 8.03 -21.31
C LYS A 41 -20.03 7.42 -20.65
N GLN A 42 -18.88 8.02 -20.91
CA GLN A 42 -17.60 7.67 -20.28
C GLN A 42 -17.61 8.06 -18.77
N ILE A 43 -18.46 7.37 -18.00
CA ILE A 43 -18.51 7.58 -16.55
C ILE A 43 -17.26 6.90 -15.96
N LYS A 44 -16.46 7.67 -15.24
CA LYS A 44 -15.32 7.16 -14.50
C LYS A 44 -15.68 6.95 -13.04
N HIS A 45 -15.15 5.90 -12.45
CA HIS A 45 -15.21 5.62 -11.02
C HIS A 45 -13.78 5.40 -10.51
N ALA A 46 -13.50 5.71 -9.25
CA ALA A 46 -12.24 5.28 -8.64
C ALA A 46 -12.50 4.30 -7.50
N VAL A 47 -11.61 3.33 -7.40
CA VAL A 47 -11.48 2.47 -6.24
C VAL A 47 -10.21 2.85 -5.50
N LEU A 48 -10.36 3.24 -4.24
CA LEU A 48 -9.25 3.51 -3.34
C LEU A 48 -9.11 2.34 -2.38
N PHE A 49 -7.91 1.78 -2.28
CA PHE A 49 -7.55 0.82 -1.26
C PHE A 49 -6.71 1.54 -0.20
N ILE A 50 -7.19 1.55 1.03
CA ILE A 50 -6.58 2.22 2.17
C ILE A 50 -6.13 1.15 3.17
N ASP A 51 -4.91 1.28 3.64
CA ASP A 51 -4.34 0.43 4.68
C ASP A 51 -3.67 1.33 5.73
N LEU A 52 -3.96 1.09 7.01
CA LEU A 52 -3.39 1.86 8.11
C LEU A 52 -1.95 1.42 8.36
N ASP A 53 -1.04 2.36 8.26
CA ASP A 53 0.37 2.09 8.47
C ASP A 53 0.66 1.73 9.93
N ASP A 54 1.44 0.67 10.14
CA ASP A 54 1.91 0.22 11.45
C ASP A 54 0.80 -0.16 12.46
N PHE A 55 -0.42 -0.47 11.99
CA PHE A 55 -1.56 -0.83 12.83
C PHE A 55 -1.26 -2.03 13.75
N LYS A 56 -0.50 -3.01 13.26
CA LYS A 56 -0.06 -4.15 14.07
C LYS A 56 0.77 -3.70 15.28
N GLU A 57 1.68 -2.74 15.11
CA GLU A 57 2.50 -2.21 16.20
C GLU A 57 1.65 -1.50 17.26
N ILE A 58 0.58 -0.82 16.84
CA ILE A 58 -0.41 -0.22 17.74
C ILE A 58 -1.09 -1.30 18.58
N ASN A 59 -1.55 -2.39 17.95
CA ASN A 59 -2.15 -3.51 18.66
C ASN A 59 -1.17 -4.18 19.63
N ASP A 60 0.05 -4.43 19.19
CA ASP A 60 1.08 -5.09 20.00
C ASP A 60 1.49 -4.22 21.21
N THR A 61 1.43 -2.89 21.08
CA THR A 61 1.85 -1.93 22.12
C THR A 61 0.71 -1.52 23.06
N LEU A 62 -0.47 -1.24 22.52
CA LEU A 62 -1.61 -0.69 23.29
C LEU A 62 -2.72 -1.70 23.56
N GLY A 63 -2.70 -2.82 22.84
CA GLY A 63 -3.73 -3.87 22.92
C GLY A 63 -4.84 -3.73 21.89
N HIS A 64 -5.51 -4.84 21.59
CA HIS A 64 -6.54 -4.93 20.55
C HIS A 64 -7.74 -4.01 20.76
N ASN A 65 -8.11 -3.70 22.01
CA ASN A 65 -9.22 -2.79 22.29
C ASN A 65 -8.95 -1.38 21.73
N TYR A 66 -7.71 -0.89 21.89
CA TYR A 66 -7.30 0.40 21.30
C TYR A 66 -7.27 0.36 19.78
N GLY A 67 -6.86 -0.78 19.20
CA GLY A 67 -6.93 -0.98 17.75
C GLY A 67 -8.35 -0.97 17.21
N ASP A 68 -9.28 -1.62 17.90
CA ASP A 68 -10.70 -1.63 17.55
C ASP A 68 -11.30 -0.22 17.59
N GLU A 69 -11.05 0.53 18.65
CA GLU A 69 -11.47 1.93 18.76
C GLU A 69 -10.85 2.83 17.70
N LEU A 70 -9.58 2.60 17.35
CA LEU A 70 -8.93 3.31 16.24
C LEU A 70 -9.63 3.03 14.92
N LEU A 71 -9.98 1.77 14.63
CA LEU A 71 -10.70 1.39 13.41
C LEU A 71 -12.08 2.04 13.33
N ILE A 72 -12.80 2.11 14.44
CA ILE A 72 -14.11 2.80 14.51
C ILE A 72 -13.94 4.30 14.22
N ASN A 73 -12.94 4.94 14.85
CA ASN A 73 -12.67 6.36 14.65
C ASN A 73 -12.26 6.65 13.20
N VAL A 74 -11.37 5.84 12.62
CA VAL A 74 -10.95 5.95 11.21
C VAL A 74 -12.14 5.79 10.26
N ALA A 75 -12.98 4.77 10.46
CA ALA A 75 -14.17 4.58 9.65
C ALA A 75 -15.11 5.79 9.69
N ASN A 76 -15.33 6.37 10.88
CA ASN A 76 -16.16 7.56 11.05
C ASN A 76 -15.53 8.79 10.36
N LEU A 77 -14.21 8.99 10.48
CA LEU A 77 -13.50 10.08 9.81
C LEU A 77 -13.61 9.96 8.28
N ILE A 78 -13.40 8.77 7.74
CA ILE A 78 -13.52 8.54 6.29
C ILE A 78 -14.97 8.78 5.85
N LYS A 79 -15.96 8.22 6.56
CA LYS A 79 -17.38 8.38 6.26
C LYS A 79 -17.84 9.83 6.25
N ALA A 80 -17.31 10.65 7.15
CA ALA A 80 -17.59 12.08 7.19
C ALA A 80 -16.88 12.89 6.09
N THR A 81 -15.93 12.28 5.40
CA THR A 81 -15.06 12.96 4.42
C THR A 81 -15.47 12.69 2.97
N ILE A 82 -15.96 11.48 2.68
CA ILE A 82 -16.42 11.08 1.35
C ILE A 82 -17.73 11.76 0.99
N ALA A 83 -18.01 11.87 -0.31
CA ALA A 83 -19.24 12.49 -0.80
C ALA A 83 -20.47 11.59 -0.60
N ASP A 84 -21.65 12.22 -0.57
CA ASP A 84 -22.90 11.48 -0.61
C ASP A 84 -22.99 10.64 -1.88
N GLY A 85 -23.24 9.34 -1.71
CA GLY A 85 -23.29 8.38 -2.82
C GLY A 85 -21.99 7.59 -3.03
N ASP A 86 -20.87 8.01 -2.47
CA ASP A 86 -19.65 7.18 -2.39
C ASP A 86 -19.83 6.10 -1.32
N ILE A 87 -19.04 5.04 -1.42
CA ILE A 87 -19.15 3.91 -0.52
C ILE A 87 -17.83 3.68 0.19
N LEU A 88 -17.87 3.69 1.51
CA LEU A 88 -16.81 3.17 2.37
C LEU A 88 -17.11 1.72 2.71
N SER A 89 -16.09 0.89 2.72
CA SER A 89 -16.17 -0.52 3.16
C SER A 89 -14.93 -0.88 3.97
N ARG A 90 -15.10 -1.65 5.04
CA ARG A 90 -13.99 -2.33 5.71
C ARG A 90 -13.92 -3.77 5.21
N VAL A 91 -12.73 -4.19 4.74
CA VAL A 91 -12.56 -5.51 4.10
C VAL A 91 -11.93 -6.54 5.02
N GLY A 92 -11.28 -6.09 6.09
CA GLY A 92 -10.71 -6.92 7.13
C GLY A 92 -9.48 -6.24 7.75
N GLY A 93 -9.13 -6.60 8.98
CA GLY A 93 -7.98 -6.00 9.66
C GLY A 93 -8.04 -4.47 9.67
N ASP A 94 -7.01 -3.85 9.12
CA ASP A 94 -6.78 -2.41 8.99
C ASP A 94 -7.05 -1.87 7.56
N GLU A 95 -7.72 -2.68 6.72
CA GLU A 95 -7.95 -2.39 5.31
C GLU A 95 -9.35 -1.86 5.05
N PHE A 96 -9.42 -0.76 4.28
CA PHE A 96 -10.66 -0.13 3.83
C PHE A 96 -10.68 0.06 2.31
N PHE A 97 -11.85 -0.03 1.71
CA PHE A 97 -12.10 0.40 0.34
C PHE A 97 -13.02 1.61 0.30
N ILE A 98 -12.75 2.52 -0.65
CA ILE A 98 -13.69 3.55 -1.04
C ILE A 98 -14.01 3.37 -2.52
N LEU A 99 -15.28 3.40 -2.87
CA LEU A 99 -15.75 3.54 -4.24
C LEU A 99 -16.23 4.97 -4.45
N MET A 100 -15.44 5.77 -5.16
CA MET A 100 -15.86 7.09 -5.65
C MET A 100 -16.61 6.93 -6.96
N ARG A 101 -17.82 7.47 -7.00
CA ARG A 101 -18.71 7.34 -8.16
C ARG A 101 -18.71 8.59 -9.02
N SER A 102 -18.83 8.38 -10.33
CA SER A 102 -19.06 9.46 -11.32
C SER A 102 -18.06 10.60 -11.26
N ILE A 103 -16.77 10.25 -11.21
CA ILE A 103 -15.67 11.20 -11.14
C ILE A 103 -15.61 12.01 -12.44
N LYS A 104 -15.50 13.32 -12.33
CA LYS A 104 -15.34 14.23 -13.45
C LYS A 104 -13.88 14.47 -13.76
N GLU A 105 -13.08 14.72 -12.73
CA GLU A 105 -11.65 15.02 -12.85
C GLU A 105 -10.81 14.24 -11.83
N TYR A 106 -9.57 13.94 -12.18
CA TYR A 106 -8.62 13.24 -11.29
C TYR A 106 -8.23 14.07 -10.06
N SER A 107 -8.36 15.39 -10.12
CA SER A 107 -8.17 16.30 -8.99
C SER A 107 -9.08 15.95 -7.80
N GLU A 108 -10.34 15.56 -8.06
CA GLU A 108 -11.31 15.18 -7.01
C GLU A 108 -10.76 14.01 -6.15
N ILE A 109 -10.10 13.04 -6.79
CA ILE A 109 -9.51 11.89 -6.10
C ILE A 109 -8.30 12.35 -5.25
N SER A 110 -7.44 13.19 -5.85
CA SER A 110 -6.26 13.71 -5.16
C SER A 110 -6.63 14.58 -3.97
N GLU A 111 -7.64 15.42 -4.10
CA GLU A 111 -8.18 16.26 -3.01
C GLU A 111 -8.72 15.41 -1.86
N LEU A 112 -9.49 14.36 -2.16
CA LEU A 112 -9.96 13.41 -1.15
C LEU A 112 -8.78 12.73 -0.44
N CYS A 113 -7.78 12.23 -1.19
CA CYS A 113 -6.62 11.58 -0.63
C CYS A 113 -5.81 12.51 0.29
N VAL A 114 -5.56 13.75 -0.13
CA VAL A 114 -4.87 14.76 0.69
C VAL A 114 -5.64 15.05 1.97
N LYS A 115 -6.96 15.19 1.87
CA LYS A 115 -7.83 15.43 3.04
C LYS A 115 -7.82 14.24 4.00
N LEU A 116 -7.94 13.01 3.49
CA LEU A 116 -7.86 11.80 4.32
C LEU A 116 -6.50 11.69 5.01
N GLN A 117 -5.41 11.92 4.29
CA GLN A 117 -4.07 11.88 4.88
C GLN A 117 -3.89 12.95 5.96
N SER A 118 -4.38 14.17 5.74
CA SER A 118 -4.28 15.22 6.76
C SER A 118 -5.04 14.87 8.03
N LEU A 119 -6.18 14.18 7.93
CA LEU A 119 -6.99 13.74 9.06
C LEU A 119 -6.39 12.53 9.79
N LEU A 120 -5.85 11.57 9.04
CA LEU A 120 -5.28 10.35 9.60
C LEU A 120 -3.88 10.54 10.18
N ASN A 121 -3.10 11.51 9.66
CA ASN A 121 -1.78 11.85 10.20
C ASN A 121 -1.84 12.70 11.48
N CYS A 122 -3.03 13.00 11.99
CA CYS A 122 -3.22 13.68 13.26
C CYS A 122 -3.32 12.68 14.41
N ALA A 123 -3.02 13.14 15.62
CA ALA A 123 -3.24 12.36 16.83
C ALA A 123 -4.75 12.07 16.99
N ILE A 124 -5.13 10.81 16.94
CA ILE A 124 -6.49 10.36 17.22
C ILE A 124 -6.58 10.10 18.73
N ARG A 125 -7.48 10.82 19.40
CA ARG A 125 -7.70 10.60 20.83
C ARG A 125 -8.58 9.38 21.03
N ILE A 126 -8.08 8.42 21.78
CA ILE A 126 -8.80 7.22 22.21
C ILE A 126 -8.67 7.17 23.73
N ASP A 127 -9.77 7.32 24.44
CA ASP A 127 -9.81 7.46 25.89
C ASP A 127 -8.89 8.59 26.39
N ASP A 128 -7.87 8.22 27.15
CA ASP A 128 -6.86 9.10 27.74
C ASP A 128 -5.56 9.21 26.92
N LYS A 129 -5.47 8.48 25.80
CA LYS A 129 -4.25 8.38 24.96
C LYS A 129 -4.44 9.06 23.62
N HIS A 130 -3.29 9.50 23.08
CA HIS A 130 -3.18 9.97 21.71
C HIS A 130 -2.49 8.90 20.89
N VAL A 131 -3.20 8.36 19.90
CA VAL A 131 -2.67 7.35 18.97
C VAL A 131 -2.32 8.05 17.66
N TYR A 132 -1.11 7.84 17.19
CA TYR A 132 -0.64 8.33 15.89
C TYR A 132 -0.68 7.19 14.89
N THR A 133 -1.29 7.42 13.76
CA THR A 133 -1.29 6.50 12.64
C THR A 133 -1.18 7.28 11.35
N SER A 134 -0.94 6.59 10.26
CA SER A 134 -1.05 7.15 8.91
C SER A 134 -1.70 6.10 8.02
N ALA A 135 -1.95 6.45 6.77
CA ALA A 135 -2.49 5.49 5.82
C ALA A 135 -1.76 5.55 4.49
N SER A 136 -1.55 4.38 3.91
CA SER A 136 -1.10 4.21 2.53
C SER A 136 -2.30 3.91 1.65
N ILE A 137 -2.45 4.66 0.55
CA ILE A 137 -3.64 4.62 -0.32
C ILE A 137 -3.23 4.25 -1.74
N GLY A 138 -3.83 3.20 -2.28
CA GLY A 138 -3.71 2.82 -3.69
C GLY A 138 -4.98 3.15 -4.46
N ILE A 139 -4.84 3.65 -5.67
CA ILE A 139 -5.94 4.19 -6.47
C ILE A 139 -5.97 3.53 -7.84
N THR A 140 -7.14 3.04 -8.23
CA THR A 140 -7.43 2.60 -9.61
C THR A 140 -8.65 3.30 -10.16
N ILE A 141 -8.69 3.47 -11.46
CA ILE A 141 -9.75 4.20 -12.15
C ILE A 141 -10.39 3.28 -13.19
N PHE A 142 -11.69 3.06 -13.05
CA PHE A 142 -12.49 2.41 -14.08
C PHE A 142 -12.90 3.45 -15.14
N PRO A 143 -12.83 3.12 -16.45
CA PRO A 143 -12.38 1.87 -17.03
C PRO A 143 -10.87 1.80 -17.34
N ASN A 144 -10.10 2.84 -17.05
CA ASN A 144 -8.72 3.02 -17.50
C ASN A 144 -7.78 1.90 -17.01
N ASP A 145 -7.88 1.55 -15.72
CA ASP A 145 -6.97 0.62 -15.06
C ASP A 145 -7.53 -0.80 -14.97
N GLY A 146 -8.70 -1.03 -15.58
CA GLY A 146 -9.35 -2.33 -15.65
C GLY A 146 -10.83 -2.24 -15.92
N CYS A 147 -11.41 -3.34 -16.42
CA CYS A 147 -12.82 -3.45 -16.77
C CYS A 147 -13.55 -4.54 -15.97
N ASP A 148 -12.90 -5.14 -14.99
CA ASP A 148 -13.49 -6.10 -14.07
C ASP A 148 -13.06 -5.84 -12.62
N THR A 149 -13.87 -6.28 -11.69
CA THR A 149 -13.71 -6.07 -10.26
C THR A 149 -12.38 -6.62 -9.73
N ASN A 150 -12.00 -7.83 -10.11
CA ASN A 150 -10.79 -8.46 -9.58
C ASN A 150 -9.53 -7.73 -10.02
N LEU A 151 -9.50 -7.30 -11.29
CA LEU A 151 -8.37 -6.54 -11.84
C LEU A 151 -8.25 -5.18 -11.16
N LEU A 152 -9.36 -4.45 -10.99
CA LEU A 152 -9.36 -3.15 -10.30
C LEU A 152 -8.88 -3.26 -8.85
N LEU A 153 -9.37 -4.25 -8.09
CA LEU A 153 -8.95 -4.46 -6.71
C LEU A 153 -7.47 -4.86 -6.62
N LYS A 154 -7.01 -5.75 -7.50
CA LYS A 154 -5.59 -6.13 -7.59
C LYS A 154 -4.70 -4.93 -7.90
N ASN A 155 -5.11 -4.09 -8.83
CA ASN A 155 -4.34 -2.92 -9.23
C ASN A 155 -4.33 -1.86 -8.13
N ALA A 156 -5.44 -1.68 -7.38
CA ALA A 156 -5.49 -0.80 -6.21
C ALA A 156 -4.55 -1.28 -5.09
N ASP A 157 -4.52 -2.59 -4.81
CA ASP A 157 -3.57 -3.21 -3.88
C ASP A 157 -2.12 -2.98 -4.31
N THR A 158 -1.81 -3.20 -5.59
CA THR A 158 -0.49 -2.92 -6.18
C THR A 158 -0.06 -1.46 -5.96
N ALA A 159 -0.95 -0.51 -6.18
CA ALA A 159 -0.69 0.92 -5.98
C ALA A 159 -0.51 1.26 -4.48
N MET A 160 -1.32 0.69 -3.60
CA MET A 160 -1.21 0.84 -2.15
C MET A 160 0.14 0.29 -1.64
N TYR A 161 0.53 -0.91 -2.10
CA TYR A 161 1.83 -1.47 -1.77
C TYR A 161 3.00 -0.60 -2.26
N SER A 162 2.86 0.04 -3.43
CA SER A 162 3.82 1.03 -3.92
C SER A 162 3.90 2.24 -2.99
N ALA A 163 2.77 2.76 -2.51
CA ALA A 163 2.73 3.85 -1.54
C ALA A 163 3.47 3.48 -0.25
N LYS A 164 3.24 2.29 0.30
CA LYS A 164 3.95 1.76 1.48
C LYS A 164 5.47 1.69 1.27
N ASN A 165 5.91 1.17 0.12
CA ASN A 165 7.34 1.01 -0.16
C ASN A 165 8.07 2.33 -0.41
N ASN A 166 7.36 3.37 -0.81
CA ASN A 166 7.92 4.70 -1.06
C ASN A 166 7.90 5.63 0.17
N GLY A 167 7.67 5.07 1.37
CA GLY A 167 7.79 5.80 2.63
C GLY A 167 6.47 5.99 3.38
N LYS A 168 5.42 5.22 3.09
CA LYS A 168 4.11 5.26 3.76
C LYS A 168 3.45 6.65 3.75
N ALA A 169 2.35 6.84 4.46
CA ALA A 169 1.66 8.13 4.63
C ALA A 169 1.43 8.88 3.30
N ARG A 170 1.07 8.18 2.25
CA ARG A 170 0.88 8.74 0.90
C ARG A 170 -0.12 7.97 0.08
N TYR A 171 -0.56 8.57 -1.03
CA TYR A 171 -1.34 7.88 -2.03
C TYR A 171 -0.54 7.64 -3.31
N SER A 172 -0.96 6.65 -4.09
CA SER A 172 -0.38 6.32 -5.38
C SER A 172 -1.47 5.88 -6.35
N PHE A 173 -1.47 6.48 -7.55
CA PHE A 173 -2.28 5.98 -8.65
C PHE A 173 -1.61 4.76 -9.25
N PHE A 174 -2.40 3.75 -9.62
CA PHE A 174 -1.90 2.60 -10.34
C PHE A 174 -1.27 3.00 -11.67
N ASN A 175 -0.19 2.34 -12.01
CA ASN A 175 0.36 2.31 -13.36
C ASN A 175 0.96 0.92 -13.63
N GLU A 176 1.00 0.50 -14.89
CA GLU A 176 1.43 -0.84 -15.28
C GLU A 176 2.85 -1.19 -14.84
N ASN A 177 3.74 -0.21 -14.74
CA ASN A 177 5.13 -0.42 -14.31
C ASN A 177 5.22 -0.88 -12.84
N MET A 178 4.24 -0.56 -12.00
CA MET A 178 4.23 -0.96 -10.59
C MET A 178 4.20 -2.48 -10.42
N SER A 179 3.42 -3.17 -11.23
CA SER A 179 3.36 -4.64 -11.22
C SER A 179 4.73 -5.25 -11.53
N ASN A 180 5.44 -4.68 -12.51
CA ASN A 180 6.79 -5.13 -12.87
C ASN A 180 7.80 -4.91 -11.74
N ILE A 181 7.70 -3.79 -11.02
CA ILE A 181 8.56 -3.47 -9.86
C ILE A 181 8.34 -4.48 -8.73
N ILE A 182 7.08 -4.86 -8.45
CA ILE A 182 6.77 -5.85 -7.40
C ILE A 182 7.33 -7.23 -7.77
N VAL A 183 7.11 -7.68 -9.02
CA VAL A 183 7.66 -8.95 -9.50
C VAL A 183 9.19 -8.93 -9.42
N ARG A 184 9.82 -7.84 -9.88
CA ARG A 184 11.28 -7.68 -9.85
C ARG A 184 11.83 -7.74 -8.43
N ARG A 185 11.18 -7.08 -7.46
CA ARG A 185 11.59 -7.15 -6.03
C ARG A 185 11.48 -8.57 -5.47
N ALA A 186 10.40 -9.28 -5.77
CA ALA A 186 10.24 -10.67 -5.33
C ALA A 186 11.33 -11.60 -5.92
N GLU A 187 11.69 -11.39 -7.18
CA GLU A 187 12.78 -12.13 -7.82
C GLU A 187 14.13 -11.83 -7.17
N ILE A 188 14.41 -10.56 -6.87
CA ILE A 188 15.61 -10.11 -6.16
C ILE A 188 15.66 -10.74 -4.77
N GLU A 189 14.60 -10.66 -3.97
CA GLU A 189 14.56 -11.27 -2.64
C GLU A 189 14.82 -12.78 -2.69
N LYS A 190 14.17 -13.47 -3.63
CA LYS A 190 14.37 -14.90 -3.83
C LYS A 190 15.82 -15.22 -4.21
N GLY A 191 16.44 -14.41 -5.07
CA GLY A 191 17.84 -14.59 -5.48
C GLY A 191 18.80 -14.34 -4.33
N LEU A 192 18.60 -13.29 -3.55
CA LEU A 192 19.46 -12.92 -2.42
C LEU A 192 19.60 -14.04 -1.37
N ARG A 193 18.55 -14.82 -1.12
CA ARG A 193 18.57 -15.92 -0.14
C ARG A 193 19.68 -16.95 -0.39
N ASN A 194 20.08 -17.12 -1.64
CA ASN A 194 21.11 -18.08 -2.05
C ASN A 194 22.39 -17.43 -2.58
N ALA A 195 22.41 -16.11 -2.71
CA ALA A 195 23.50 -15.39 -3.37
C ALA A 195 24.86 -15.57 -2.69
N LEU A 196 24.89 -15.62 -1.35
CA LEU A 196 26.11 -15.89 -0.58
C LEU A 196 26.63 -17.33 -0.81
N ALA A 197 25.74 -18.32 -0.71
CA ALA A 197 26.09 -19.71 -0.92
C ALA A 197 26.56 -20.00 -2.36
N ASN A 198 26.03 -19.25 -3.32
CA ASN A 198 26.38 -19.36 -4.74
C ASN A 198 27.61 -18.53 -5.13
N ASN A 199 28.24 -17.80 -4.19
CA ASN A 199 29.38 -16.89 -4.46
C ASN A 199 29.05 -15.85 -5.54
N GLU A 200 27.86 -15.29 -5.51
CA GLU A 200 27.38 -14.31 -6.49
C GLU A 200 27.77 -12.86 -6.14
N PHE A 201 28.37 -12.61 -4.97
CA PHE A 201 28.84 -11.29 -4.55
C PHE A 201 30.31 -11.07 -4.86
N GLU A 202 30.64 -9.84 -5.24
CA GLU A 202 32.00 -9.36 -5.49
C GLU A 202 32.21 -8.00 -4.84
N MET A 203 33.44 -7.75 -4.35
CA MET A 203 33.83 -6.44 -3.83
C MET A 203 34.63 -5.66 -4.86
N TYR A 204 34.15 -4.47 -5.21
CA TYR A 204 34.89 -3.51 -6.03
C TYR A 204 35.41 -2.40 -5.12
N TYR A 205 36.59 -1.88 -5.47
CA TYR A 205 37.24 -0.83 -4.69
C TYR A 205 37.45 0.40 -5.56
N GLN A 206 36.85 1.53 -5.14
CA GLN A 206 37.03 2.80 -5.81
C GLN A 206 38.04 3.65 -5.05
N PRO A 207 39.17 4.07 -5.68
CA PRO A 207 40.17 4.88 -5.00
C PRO A 207 39.63 6.28 -4.70
N GLN A 208 39.92 6.76 -3.50
CA GLN A 208 39.67 8.14 -3.06
C GLN A 208 40.97 8.90 -3.02
N ILE A 209 41.05 10.00 -3.77
CA ILE A 209 42.26 10.80 -3.91
C ILE A 209 42.04 12.14 -3.21
N ASP A 210 42.99 12.52 -2.36
CA ASP A 210 43.09 13.87 -1.82
C ASP A 210 43.55 14.83 -2.93
N ILE A 211 42.63 15.66 -3.38
CA ILE A 211 42.85 16.58 -4.52
C ILE A 211 43.91 17.64 -4.17
N ILE A 212 44.04 18.04 -2.89
CA ILE A 212 44.97 19.08 -2.48
C ILE A 212 46.41 18.55 -2.48
N ASN A 213 46.61 17.32 -1.98
CA ASN A 213 47.92 16.71 -1.82
C ASN A 213 48.27 15.71 -2.96
N ASN A 214 47.32 15.46 -3.86
CA ASN A 214 47.40 14.47 -4.93
C ASN A 214 47.88 13.07 -4.44
N LYS A 215 47.34 12.64 -3.28
CA LYS A 215 47.69 11.38 -2.62
C LYS A 215 46.44 10.51 -2.47
N LEU A 216 46.67 9.20 -2.57
CA LEU A 216 45.63 8.20 -2.26
C LEU A 216 45.26 8.33 -0.77
N LYS A 217 43.99 8.59 -0.49
CA LYS A 217 43.43 8.71 0.87
C LYS A 217 42.88 7.37 1.36
N GLY A 218 42.34 6.56 0.47
CA GLY A 218 41.75 5.28 0.77
C GLY A 218 40.98 4.68 -0.41
N PHE A 219 40.19 3.69 -0.13
CA PHE A 219 39.30 3.04 -1.11
C PHE A 219 37.89 2.99 -0.53
N GLU A 220 36.89 3.20 -1.37
CA GLU A 220 35.50 2.89 -1.05
C GLU A 220 35.22 1.46 -1.51
N ALA A 221 34.75 0.64 -0.59
CA ALA A 221 34.35 -0.74 -0.88
C ALA A 221 32.89 -0.74 -1.39
N LEU A 222 32.70 -1.26 -2.59
CA LEU A 222 31.43 -1.21 -3.30
C LEU A 222 30.98 -2.62 -3.64
N LEU A 223 29.94 -3.09 -2.98
CA LEU A 223 29.36 -4.41 -3.22
C LEU A 223 28.74 -4.49 -4.61
N ARG A 224 28.96 -5.62 -5.28
CA ARG A 224 28.35 -5.99 -6.56
C ARG A 224 27.70 -7.35 -6.44
N TRP A 225 26.56 -7.51 -7.06
CA TRP A 225 25.86 -8.79 -7.13
C TRP A 225 25.65 -9.21 -8.59
N ASN A 226 26.23 -10.36 -8.92
CA ASN A 226 26.14 -10.98 -10.24
C ASN A 226 25.32 -12.27 -10.12
N SER A 227 23.99 -12.13 -10.16
CA SER A 227 23.09 -13.27 -10.04
C SER A 227 23.12 -14.13 -11.30
N ALA A 228 23.23 -15.44 -11.14
CA ALA A 228 23.17 -16.39 -12.26
C ALA A 228 21.86 -16.30 -13.05
N LYS A 229 20.74 -15.94 -12.36
CA LYS A 229 19.42 -15.83 -12.98
C LYS A 229 19.09 -14.41 -13.45
N LEU A 230 19.44 -13.39 -12.65
CA LEU A 230 19.01 -12.00 -12.87
C LEU A 230 20.07 -11.16 -13.59
N GLY A 231 21.25 -11.71 -13.81
CA GLY A 231 22.40 -10.98 -14.29
C GLY A 231 22.95 -10.01 -13.24
N ARG A 232 23.61 -8.96 -13.67
CA ARG A 232 24.13 -7.92 -12.78
C ARG A 232 23.00 -7.08 -12.20
N VAL A 233 22.80 -7.17 -10.87
CA VAL A 233 21.78 -6.42 -10.15
C VAL A 233 22.42 -5.20 -9.49
N SER A 234 21.80 -4.04 -9.67
CA SER A 234 22.29 -2.79 -9.09
C SER A 234 22.20 -2.78 -7.55
N PRO A 235 23.21 -2.26 -6.83
CA PRO A 235 23.11 -2.05 -5.39
C PRO A 235 21.86 -1.24 -4.97
N ALA A 236 21.48 -0.25 -5.76
CA ALA A 236 20.27 0.53 -5.53
C ALA A 236 18.96 -0.30 -5.60
N GLU A 237 18.98 -1.45 -6.30
CA GLU A 237 17.83 -2.36 -6.34
C GLU A 237 17.88 -3.38 -5.19
N PHE A 238 19.03 -4.03 -4.96
CA PHE A 238 19.05 -5.16 -4.04
C PHE A 238 19.31 -4.79 -2.57
N ILE A 239 20.04 -3.71 -2.28
CA ILE A 239 20.30 -3.30 -0.89
C ILE A 239 19.01 -3.01 -0.12
N PRO A 240 18.05 -2.20 -0.64
CA PRO A 240 16.78 -1.97 0.05
C PRO A 240 15.96 -3.25 0.26
N VAL A 241 16.07 -4.23 -0.64
CA VAL A 241 15.41 -5.53 -0.50
C VAL A 241 16.09 -6.36 0.59
N ALA A 242 17.43 -6.36 0.63
CA ALA A 242 18.22 -7.05 1.65
C ALA A 242 17.97 -6.48 3.06
N GLU A 243 17.86 -5.16 3.20
CA GLU A 243 17.53 -4.48 4.45
C GLU A 243 16.14 -4.89 4.95
N LYS A 244 15.11 -4.78 4.09
CA LYS A 244 13.74 -5.10 4.44
C LYS A 244 13.53 -6.58 4.80
N SER A 245 14.28 -7.48 4.16
CA SER A 245 14.22 -8.93 4.42
C SER A 245 15.16 -9.40 5.54
N GLY A 246 15.97 -8.50 6.12
CA GLY A 246 16.98 -8.85 7.13
C GLY A 246 18.22 -9.53 6.58
N LEU A 247 18.28 -9.82 5.28
CA LEU A 247 19.43 -10.48 4.64
C LEU A 247 20.69 -9.60 4.61
N ILE A 248 20.53 -8.29 4.80
CA ILE A 248 21.65 -7.35 4.82
C ILE A 248 22.67 -7.68 5.91
N VAL A 249 22.23 -8.26 7.05
CA VAL A 249 23.12 -8.66 8.15
C VAL A 249 24.12 -9.72 7.69
N SER A 250 23.62 -10.80 7.08
CA SER A 250 24.49 -11.89 6.57
C SER A 250 25.42 -11.41 5.44
N ILE A 251 24.96 -10.47 4.63
CA ILE A 251 25.78 -9.85 3.59
C ILE A 251 26.87 -8.97 4.23
N GLY A 252 26.53 -8.21 5.27
CA GLY A 252 27.48 -7.40 6.03
C GLY A 252 28.56 -8.22 6.71
N ASP A 253 28.20 -9.36 7.29
CA ASP A 253 29.17 -10.28 7.92
C ASP A 253 30.15 -10.91 6.88
N TRP A 254 29.72 -11.01 5.62
CA TRP A 254 30.54 -11.53 4.53
C TRP A 254 31.52 -10.47 3.97
N ILE A 255 31.20 -9.17 4.04
CA ILE A 255 32.04 -8.05 3.56
C ILE A 255 33.27 -7.88 4.45
#